data_a9cd5bdc189b674cc84c7bec69cd4e18
#
_entry.id   a9cd5bdc189b674cc84c7bec69cd4e18
#
_cell.length_a   1.000
_cell.length_b   1.000
_cell.length_c   1.000
_cell.angle_alpha   90.00
_cell.angle_beta   90.00
_cell.angle_gamma   90.00
#
_symmetry.space_group_name_H-M   'P 1'
#
loop_
_entity.id
_entity.type
_entity.pdbx_description
1 polymer ?
#
loop_
_entity_poly.entity_id
_entity_poly.type
_entity_poly.pdbx_seq_one_letter_code
_entity_poly.pdbx_strand_id
1 'polypeptide(L)'
;MTSTLAKKETVARKWYVIDAAGKPLGRTAVIAANLLRGKHKTDFTPNVDCGDYVIVINTDKAVLTGKKLDQKSYYRVSGWIGGLKETKARVMMANRSDYAMELAVKGMLPKNTLGRNCMGRLHLCKGAEHNHAAQKPEAWTLD
;
A
#
# COMPACT_ATOMS: atom_id res chain seq x y z
N MET A 1 -17.04 -32.17 -9.46
CA MET A 1 -16.85 -30.76 -9.05
C MET A 1 -15.56 -30.24 -9.65
N THR A 2 -15.61 -29.14 -10.35
CA THR A 2 -14.42 -28.44 -10.85
C THR A 2 -14.11 -27.27 -9.92
N SER A 3 -12.90 -27.21 -9.38
CA SER A 3 -12.45 -26.04 -8.62
C SER A 3 -12.04 -24.91 -9.56
N THR A 4 -12.50 -23.69 -9.28
CA THR A 4 -12.13 -22.51 -10.05
C THR A 4 -10.74 -22.04 -9.60
N LEU A 5 -9.77 -22.13 -10.51
CA LEU A 5 -8.41 -21.61 -10.30
C LEU A 5 -8.18 -20.42 -11.23
N ALA A 6 -7.66 -19.33 -10.68
CA ALA A 6 -7.27 -18.18 -11.50
C ALA A 6 -6.08 -18.53 -12.39
N LYS A 7 -6.10 -18.05 -13.63
CA LYS A 7 -4.99 -18.16 -14.57
C LYS A 7 -4.40 -16.78 -14.81
N LYS A 8 -3.09 -16.67 -14.91
CA LYS A 8 -2.37 -15.41 -15.11
C LYS A 8 -2.90 -14.60 -16.31
N GLU A 9 -3.32 -15.30 -17.36
CA GLU A 9 -3.80 -14.72 -18.62
C GLU A 9 -5.23 -14.19 -18.53
N THR A 10 -6.05 -14.72 -17.62
CA THR A 10 -7.49 -14.41 -17.50
C THR A 10 -7.81 -13.44 -16.36
N VAL A 11 -6.83 -13.06 -15.54
CA VAL A 11 -7.07 -12.16 -14.42
C VAL A 11 -7.42 -10.76 -14.91
N ALA A 12 -8.65 -10.33 -14.65
CA ALA A 12 -9.07 -8.95 -14.88
C ALA A 12 -8.58 -8.06 -13.72
N ARG A 13 -7.91 -6.96 -14.05
CA ARG A 13 -7.39 -6.01 -13.08
C ARG A 13 -8.18 -4.72 -13.15
N LYS A 14 -8.58 -4.23 -11.98
CA LYS A 14 -9.26 -2.94 -11.81
C LYS A 14 -8.32 -1.94 -11.16
N TRP A 15 -8.71 -0.69 -11.19
CA TRP A 15 -8.03 0.42 -10.52
C TRP A 15 -8.90 0.97 -9.42
N TYR A 16 -8.33 1.13 -8.23
CA TYR A 16 -9.03 1.65 -7.06
C TYR A 16 -8.30 2.85 -6.49
N VAL A 17 -9.07 3.84 -6.06
CA VAL A 17 -8.56 5.00 -5.30
C VAL A 17 -9.00 4.88 -3.86
N ILE A 18 -8.06 5.05 -2.95
CA ILE A 18 -8.29 5.09 -1.50
C ILE A 18 -7.90 6.48 -0.99
N ASP A 19 -8.79 7.13 -0.28
CA ASP A 19 -8.49 8.39 0.39
C ASP A 19 -8.03 8.13 1.83
N ALA A 20 -6.80 8.51 2.14
CA ALA A 20 -6.18 8.34 3.45
C ALA A 20 -6.42 9.53 4.40
N ALA A 21 -7.07 10.61 3.93
CA ALA A 21 -7.28 11.80 4.74
C ALA A 21 -8.07 11.52 6.02
N GLY A 22 -7.49 11.88 7.17
CA GLY A 22 -8.12 11.69 8.48
C GLY A 22 -8.23 10.24 8.95
N LYS A 23 -7.70 9.28 8.20
CA LYS A 23 -7.79 7.84 8.51
C LYS A 23 -6.46 7.30 9.06
N PRO A 24 -6.51 6.29 9.93
CA PRO A 24 -5.29 5.68 10.44
C PRO A 24 -4.46 5.06 9.32
N LEU A 25 -3.17 5.41 9.26
CA LEU A 25 -2.23 4.94 8.24
C LEU A 25 -2.21 3.41 8.14
N GLY A 26 -2.21 2.71 9.27
CA GLY A 26 -2.19 1.24 9.31
C GLY A 26 -3.45 0.61 8.70
N ARG A 27 -4.63 1.14 8.99
CA ARG A 27 -5.89 0.61 8.44
C ARG A 27 -5.99 0.84 6.94
N THR A 28 -5.59 2.02 6.47
CA THR A 28 -5.50 2.31 5.04
C THR A 28 -4.54 1.34 4.34
N ALA A 29 -3.39 1.07 4.96
CA ALA A 29 -2.40 0.12 4.42
C ALA A 29 -2.93 -1.32 4.35
N VAL A 30 -3.74 -1.76 5.32
CA VAL A 30 -4.38 -3.10 5.30
C VAL A 30 -5.29 -3.26 4.09
N ILE A 31 -6.14 -2.27 3.83
CA ILE A 31 -7.08 -2.31 2.71
C ILE A 31 -6.31 -2.27 1.38
N ALA A 32 -5.33 -1.40 1.26
CA ALA A 32 -4.47 -1.35 0.08
C ALA A 32 -3.76 -2.70 -0.17
N ALA A 33 -3.22 -3.34 0.87
CA ALA A 33 -2.57 -4.63 0.76
C ALA A 33 -3.54 -5.75 0.34
N ASN A 34 -4.77 -5.74 0.84
CA ASN A 34 -5.80 -6.72 0.47
C ASN A 34 -6.20 -6.57 -1.01
N LEU A 35 -6.38 -5.34 -1.50
CA LEU A 35 -6.68 -5.07 -2.90
C LEU A 35 -5.52 -5.45 -3.82
N LEU A 36 -4.29 -5.09 -3.46
CA LEU A 36 -3.07 -5.44 -4.21
C LEU A 36 -2.86 -6.94 -4.32
N ARG A 37 -3.23 -7.68 -3.28
CA ARG A 37 -3.13 -9.14 -3.27
C ARG A 37 -4.31 -9.83 -3.94
N GLY A 38 -5.44 -9.14 -4.07
CA GLY A 38 -6.67 -9.67 -4.68
C GLY A 38 -7.51 -10.52 -3.75
N LYS A 39 -7.34 -10.40 -2.42
CA LYS A 39 -8.11 -11.16 -1.43
C LYS A 39 -9.62 -10.88 -1.43
N HIS A 40 -10.05 -9.76 -2.00
CA HIS A 40 -11.46 -9.41 -2.12
C HIS A 40 -12.16 -10.16 -3.26
N LYS A 41 -11.42 -10.82 -4.15
CA LYS A 41 -11.95 -11.56 -5.28
C LYS A 41 -12.36 -12.97 -4.88
N THR A 42 -13.46 -13.46 -5.48
CA THR A 42 -13.96 -14.83 -5.25
C THR A 42 -13.07 -15.90 -5.85
N ASP A 43 -12.34 -15.58 -6.91
CA ASP A 43 -11.40 -16.44 -7.62
C ASP A 43 -9.95 -16.34 -7.13
N PHE A 44 -9.74 -15.75 -5.95
CA PHE A 44 -8.40 -15.59 -5.36
C PHE A 44 -7.68 -16.94 -5.27
N THR A 45 -6.51 -17.01 -5.90
CA THR A 45 -5.62 -18.17 -5.86
C THR A 45 -4.26 -17.76 -5.32
N PRO A 46 -3.76 -18.37 -4.23
CA PRO A 46 -2.53 -17.89 -3.54
C PRO A 46 -1.25 -17.94 -4.38
N ASN A 47 -1.17 -18.85 -5.35
CA ASN A 47 -0.01 -19.02 -6.23
C ASN A 47 -0.05 -18.20 -7.50
N VAL A 48 -1.15 -17.49 -7.75
CA VAL A 48 -1.34 -16.62 -8.93
C VAL A 48 -1.51 -15.18 -8.47
N ASP A 49 -0.93 -14.25 -9.20
CA ASP A 49 -1.07 -12.82 -8.94
C ASP A 49 -2.44 -12.32 -9.44
N CYS A 50 -3.42 -12.28 -8.53
CA CYS A 50 -4.80 -11.87 -8.80
C CYS A 50 -5.10 -10.41 -8.45
N GLY A 51 -4.13 -9.65 -7.95
CA GLY A 51 -4.34 -8.33 -7.39
C GLY A 51 -4.67 -7.24 -8.40
N ASP A 52 -5.20 -6.14 -7.89
CA ASP A 52 -5.59 -4.96 -8.65
C ASP A 52 -4.57 -3.82 -8.46
N TYR A 53 -4.77 -2.72 -9.20
CA TYR A 53 -4.01 -1.49 -9.02
C TYR A 53 -4.64 -0.64 -7.94
N VAL A 54 -3.83 -0.04 -7.09
CA VAL A 54 -4.29 0.80 -5.98
C VAL A 54 -3.57 2.15 -6.02
N ILE A 55 -4.36 3.21 -5.93
CA ILE A 55 -3.90 4.59 -5.78
C ILE A 55 -4.32 5.04 -4.38
N VAL A 56 -3.37 5.46 -3.55
CA VAL A 56 -3.66 6.08 -2.26
C VAL A 56 -3.37 7.57 -2.37
N ILE A 57 -4.38 8.38 -2.10
CA ILE A 57 -4.29 9.84 -2.11
C ILE A 57 -4.28 10.40 -0.70
N ASN A 58 -3.87 11.67 -0.55
CA ASN A 58 -3.80 12.39 0.73
C ASN A 58 -2.98 11.67 1.81
N THR A 59 -1.85 11.06 1.44
CA THR A 59 -1.00 10.37 2.42
C THR A 59 -0.42 11.31 3.49
N ASP A 60 -0.29 12.60 3.18
CA ASP A 60 0.14 13.66 4.11
C ASP A 60 -0.87 13.91 5.25
N LYS A 61 -2.14 13.64 5.00
CA LYS A 61 -3.25 13.79 5.96
C LYS A 61 -3.61 12.51 6.69
N ALA A 62 -2.88 11.42 6.45
CA ALA A 62 -3.05 10.17 7.20
C ALA A 62 -2.66 10.35 8.67
N VAL A 63 -3.40 9.71 9.56
CA VAL A 63 -3.24 9.87 11.01
C VAL A 63 -2.43 8.73 11.60
N LEU A 64 -1.50 9.05 12.48
CA LEU A 64 -0.84 8.12 13.39
C LEU A 64 -1.46 8.27 14.79
N THR A 65 -2.06 7.21 15.29
CA THR A 65 -2.76 7.21 16.58
C THR A 65 -1.80 7.19 17.77
N GLY A 66 -2.25 7.74 18.91
CA GLY A 66 -1.47 7.78 20.14
C GLY A 66 -0.22 8.63 20.02
N LYS A 67 0.88 8.19 20.65
CA LYS A 67 2.17 8.89 20.67
C LYS A 67 3.13 8.42 19.56
N LYS A 68 2.63 7.79 18.51
CA LYS A 68 3.48 7.23 17.43
C LYS A 68 4.29 8.28 16.70
N LEU A 69 3.79 9.50 16.55
CA LEU A 69 4.54 10.58 15.90
C LEU A 69 5.91 10.84 16.58
N ASP A 70 5.97 10.74 17.90
CA ASP A 70 7.19 11.01 18.67
C ASP A 70 7.99 9.74 18.98
N GLN A 71 7.32 8.62 19.19
CA GLN A 71 7.97 7.38 19.64
C GLN A 71 8.40 6.47 18.49
N LYS A 72 7.63 6.42 17.39
CA LYS A 72 7.96 5.55 16.26
C LYS A 72 9.15 6.10 15.47
N SER A 73 10.09 5.21 15.17
CA SER A 73 11.26 5.53 14.36
C SER A 73 11.36 4.58 13.18
N TYR A 74 11.81 5.11 12.05
CA TYR A 74 12.14 4.35 10.86
C TYR A 74 13.66 4.22 10.76
N TYR A 75 14.13 3.00 10.61
CA TYR A 75 15.56 2.70 10.56
C TYR A 75 15.99 2.31 9.15
N ARG A 76 17.14 2.82 8.74
CA ARG A 76 17.77 2.48 7.47
C ARG A 76 19.26 2.30 7.70
N VAL A 77 19.84 1.24 7.14
CA VAL A 77 21.28 0.97 7.19
C VAL A 77 21.90 1.28 5.84
N SER A 78 23.00 2.00 5.83
CA SER A 78 23.75 2.32 4.60
C SER A 78 24.60 1.16 4.07
N GLY A 79 24.72 0.05 4.83
CA GLY A 79 25.61 -1.07 4.54
C GLY A 79 27.04 -0.87 5.04
N TRP A 80 27.35 0.26 5.67
CA TRP A 80 28.65 0.58 6.26
C TRP A 80 28.61 0.41 7.77
N ILE A 81 29.77 0.14 8.41
CA ILE A 81 29.88 0.04 9.87
C ILE A 81 29.46 1.39 10.50
N GLY A 82 28.53 1.36 11.48
CA GLY A 82 27.96 2.57 12.09
C GLY A 82 27.01 3.37 11.21
N GLY A 83 26.59 2.84 10.06
CA GLY A 83 25.74 3.50 9.10
C GLY A 83 24.23 3.41 9.37
N LEU A 84 23.81 3.15 10.61
CA LEU A 84 22.39 3.16 10.99
C LEU A 84 21.85 4.60 10.99
N LYS A 85 20.80 4.84 10.21
CA LYS A 85 20.09 6.11 10.16
C LYS A 85 18.69 5.92 10.76
N GLU A 86 18.36 6.79 11.71
CA GLU A 86 17.05 6.83 12.36
C GLU A 86 16.29 8.07 11.90
N THR A 87 15.03 7.91 11.53
CA THR A 87 14.13 9.01 11.20
C THR A 87 12.86 8.87 12.04
N LYS A 88 12.53 9.89 12.82
CA LYS A 88 11.28 9.90 13.60
C LYS A 88 10.06 9.96 12.68
N ALA A 89 8.96 9.35 13.13
CA ALA A 89 7.72 9.31 12.36
C ALA A 89 7.20 10.71 12.02
N ARG A 90 7.34 11.68 12.92
CA ARG A 90 6.98 13.08 12.71
C ARG A 90 7.69 13.67 11.48
N VAL A 91 8.99 13.46 11.37
CA VAL A 91 9.81 13.94 10.24
C VAL A 91 9.45 13.18 8.95
N MET A 92 9.24 11.88 9.06
CA MET A 92 8.85 11.04 7.91
C MET A 92 7.49 11.49 7.34
N MET A 93 6.49 11.72 8.18
CA MET A 93 5.17 12.17 7.75
C MET A 93 5.17 13.58 7.17
N ALA A 94 6.03 14.47 7.68
CA ALA A 94 6.16 15.82 7.15
C ALA A 94 6.81 15.85 5.75
N ASN A 95 7.84 15.05 5.52
CA ASN A 95 8.66 15.11 4.31
C ASN A 95 8.31 14.04 3.28
N ARG A 96 8.06 12.82 3.74
CA ARG A 96 7.88 11.63 2.90
C ARG A 96 6.75 10.73 3.40
N SER A 97 5.55 11.29 3.50
CA SER A 97 4.35 10.54 3.90
C SER A 97 4.02 9.39 2.95
N ASP A 98 4.28 9.56 1.67
CA ASP A 98 4.20 8.53 0.64
C ASP A 98 5.09 7.31 1.00
N TYR A 99 6.33 7.55 1.35
CA TYR A 99 7.26 6.49 1.75
C TYR A 99 6.85 5.80 3.06
N ALA A 100 6.30 6.53 4.03
CA ALA A 100 5.75 5.94 5.25
C ALA A 100 4.60 4.97 4.94
N MET A 101 3.69 5.34 4.04
CA MET A 101 2.60 4.48 3.56
C MET A 101 3.14 3.28 2.78
N GLU A 102 4.13 3.49 1.92
CA GLU A 102 4.79 2.41 1.17
C GLU A 102 5.36 1.34 2.10
N LEU A 103 6.11 1.75 3.12
CA LEU A 103 6.68 0.83 4.11
C LEU A 103 5.59 0.05 4.88
N ALA A 104 4.49 0.71 5.23
CA ALA A 104 3.36 0.06 5.90
C ALA A 104 2.74 -1.02 5.01
N VAL A 105 2.45 -0.72 3.75
CA VAL A 105 1.88 -1.69 2.79
C VAL A 105 2.87 -2.82 2.51
N LYS A 106 4.13 -2.51 2.28
CA LYS A 106 5.20 -3.49 2.04
C LYS A 106 5.34 -4.50 3.18
N GLY A 107 5.22 -4.04 4.42
CA GLY A 107 5.24 -4.92 5.59
C GLY A 107 4.05 -5.88 5.69
N MET A 108 2.93 -5.55 5.06
CA MET A 108 1.69 -6.35 5.04
C MET A 108 1.59 -7.29 3.84
N LEU A 109 2.43 -7.11 2.84
CA LEU A 109 2.49 -7.99 1.66
C LEU A 109 3.46 -9.16 1.90
N PRO A 110 3.26 -10.30 1.21
CA PRO A 110 4.18 -11.42 1.31
C PRO A 110 5.58 -11.03 0.79
N LYS A 111 6.62 -11.58 1.42
CA LYS A 111 8.02 -11.29 1.11
C LYS A 111 8.58 -12.25 0.04
N ASN A 112 7.92 -12.29 -1.09
CA ASN A 112 8.26 -13.15 -2.23
C ASN A 112 8.12 -12.39 -3.55
N THR A 113 8.27 -13.09 -4.67
CA THR A 113 8.12 -12.51 -6.02
C THR A 113 6.73 -11.91 -6.24
N LEU A 114 5.67 -12.59 -5.78
CA LEU A 114 4.29 -12.09 -5.88
C LEU A 114 4.10 -10.78 -5.09
N GLY A 115 4.67 -10.70 -3.90
CA GLY A 115 4.63 -9.48 -3.09
C GLY A 115 5.35 -8.30 -3.77
N ARG A 116 6.48 -8.53 -4.42
CA ARG A 116 7.18 -7.50 -5.19
C ARG A 116 6.36 -7.02 -6.39
N ASN A 117 5.68 -7.93 -7.08
CA ASN A 117 4.78 -7.57 -8.18
C ASN A 117 3.58 -6.76 -7.68
N CYS A 118 3.03 -7.08 -6.51
CA CYS A 118 1.99 -6.29 -5.85
C CYS A 118 2.45 -4.86 -5.57
N MET A 119 3.66 -4.68 -5.05
CA MET A 119 4.22 -3.35 -4.80
C MET A 119 4.35 -2.51 -6.06
N GLY A 120 4.64 -3.11 -7.20
CA GLY A 120 4.70 -2.41 -8.50
C GLY A 120 3.35 -1.84 -8.97
N ARG A 121 2.24 -2.26 -8.38
CA ARG A 121 0.88 -1.76 -8.69
C ARG A 121 0.36 -0.75 -7.67
N LEU A 122 1.14 -0.41 -6.66
CA LEU A 122 0.81 0.61 -5.67
C LEU A 122 1.29 1.99 -6.14
N HIS A 123 0.38 2.94 -6.17
CA HIS A 123 0.66 4.34 -6.48
C HIS A 123 0.29 5.20 -5.28
N LEU A 124 1.21 6.05 -4.85
CA LEU A 124 1.06 6.87 -3.65
C LEU A 124 1.18 8.34 -4.02
N CYS A 125 0.19 9.13 -3.59
CA CYS A 125 0.15 10.57 -3.80
C CYS A 125 0.05 11.29 -2.46
N LYS A 126 0.86 12.32 -2.26
CA LYS A 126 0.80 13.14 -1.05
C LYS A 126 -0.47 13.96 -0.99
N GLY A 127 -0.84 14.59 -2.11
CA GLY A 127 -2.06 15.38 -2.25
C GLY A 127 -3.27 14.58 -2.73
N ALA A 128 -4.33 15.32 -3.07
CA ALA A 128 -5.57 14.74 -3.58
C ALA A 128 -5.52 14.38 -5.07
N GLU A 129 -4.58 14.93 -5.82
CA GLU A 129 -4.46 14.73 -7.26
C GLU A 129 -3.60 13.51 -7.60
N HIS A 130 -4.00 12.76 -8.63
CA HIS A 130 -3.25 11.64 -9.17
C HIS A 130 -3.24 11.69 -10.70
N ASN A 131 -2.22 11.13 -11.33
CA ASN A 131 -2.02 11.17 -12.78
C ASN A 131 -2.67 9.98 -13.53
N HIS A 132 -3.60 9.27 -12.91
CA HIS A 132 -4.19 8.03 -13.43
C HIS A 132 -5.67 8.17 -13.80
N ALA A 133 -6.09 9.36 -14.26
CA ALA A 133 -7.48 9.60 -14.64
C ALA A 133 -7.92 8.76 -15.85
N ALA A 134 -7.01 8.49 -16.78
CA ALA A 134 -7.28 7.69 -17.97
C ALA A 134 -7.70 6.24 -17.67
N GLN A 135 -7.25 5.69 -16.54
CA GLN A 135 -7.60 4.35 -16.07
C GLN A 135 -8.97 4.25 -15.41
N LYS A 136 -9.66 5.39 -15.21
CA LYS A 136 -10.99 5.48 -14.57
C LYS A 136 -11.06 4.69 -13.25
N PRO A 137 -10.24 5.04 -12.26
CA PRO A 137 -10.20 4.30 -11.00
C PRO A 137 -11.51 4.44 -10.24
N GLU A 138 -11.96 3.34 -9.64
CA GLU A 138 -13.14 3.29 -8.78
C GLU A 138 -12.76 3.71 -7.35
N ALA A 139 -13.58 4.53 -6.70
CA ALA A 139 -13.38 4.88 -5.31
C ALA A 139 -13.65 3.68 -4.39
N TRP A 140 -12.73 3.38 -3.49
CA TRP A 140 -12.91 2.38 -2.45
C TRP A 140 -13.16 3.05 -1.11
N THR A 141 -14.31 2.75 -0.48
CA THR A 141 -14.63 3.28 0.84
C THR A 141 -13.90 2.50 1.94
N LEU A 142 -13.35 3.24 2.88
CA LEU A 142 -12.75 2.69 4.10
C LEU A 142 -13.85 2.63 5.17
N ASP A 143 -14.39 1.47 5.40
CA ASP A 143 -15.32 1.22 6.50
C ASP A 143 -14.57 0.84 7.78
#